data_9caf7167a0624b6b333f3bf0e8bd6763
#
_entry.id   9caf7167a0624b6b333f3bf0e8bd6763
#
_cell.length_a   1.000
_cell.length_b   1.000
_cell.length_c   1.000
_cell.angle_alpha   90.00
_cell.angle_beta   90.00
_cell.angle_gamma   90.00
#
_symmetry.space_group_name_H-M   'P 1'
#
loop_
_entity.id
_entity.type
_entity.pdbx_description
1 polymer ?
#
loop_
_entity_poly.entity_id
_entity_poly.type
_entity_poly.pdbx_seq_one_letter_code
_entity_poly.pdbx_strand_id
1 'polypeptide(L)'
;MTMLYLGLALFLAIHILPTLGGLRGRLVTRVGENGWKSIHSLITVGAIALMVLGWRQGSLEVVYAPPTWGRNAVFVLMLPVLYLLIGRRIGTNLKRYTAHPMLWAIALWAAAHLLANGELRAIVLFGGLGGYALFAMWWQNARGVAKTATQTWPWSSEFRSAAVTLAVYATLVAAHGWISGVALF
;
A
#
# COMPACT_ATOMS: atom_id res chain seq x y z
N MET A 1 -16.03 -13.27 2.40
CA MET A 1 -15.68 -12.07 3.20
C MET A 1 -14.81 -12.38 4.41
N THR A 2 -15.00 -13.48 5.14
CA THR A 2 -14.25 -13.79 6.39
C THR A 2 -12.72 -13.76 6.21
N MET A 3 -12.20 -14.38 5.14
CA MET A 3 -10.75 -14.36 4.84
C MET A 3 -10.23 -12.93 4.58
N LEU A 4 -11.04 -12.09 3.91
CA LEU A 4 -10.68 -10.69 3.65
C LEU A 4 -10.58 -9.88 4.95
N TYR A 5 -11.58 -10.04 5.84
CA TYR A 5 -11.57 -9.38 7.16
C TYR A 5 -10.40 -9.86 8.01
N LEU A 6 -10.15 -11.17 8.08
CA LEU A 6 -9.02 -11.73 8.84
C LEU A 6 -7.68 -11.26 8.30
N GLY A 7 -7.49 -11.30 6.98
CA GLY A 7 -6.27 -10.83 6.35
C GLY A 7 -6.02 -9.34 6.63
N LEU A 8 -7.05 -8.51 6.46
CA LEU A 8 -6.96 -7.08 6.75
C LEU A 8 -6.67 -6.82 8.24
N ALA A 9 -7.37 -7.50 9.15
CA ALA A 9 -7.16 -7.34 10.58
C ALA A 9 -5.73 -7.74 11.01
N LEU A 10 -5.22 -8.87 10.50
CA LEU A 10 -3.84 -9.31 10.76
C LEU A 10 -2.82 -8.32 10.22
N PHE A 11 -3.04 -7.84 8.98
CA PHE A 11 -2.17 -6.84 8.37
C PHE A 11 -2.11 -5.56 9.20
N LEU A 12 -3.27 -5.02 9.57
CA LEU A 12 -3.35 -3.80 10.38
C LEU A 12 -2.72 -4.02 11.76
N ALA A 13 -3.02 -5.13 12.42
CA ALA A 13 -2.50 -5.44 13.74
C ALA A 13 -0.97 -5.47 13.76
N ILE A 14 -0.34 -6.22 12.82
CA ILE A 14 1.13 -6.33 12.78
C ILE A 14 1.82 -5.02 12.40
N HIS A 15 1.16 -4.14 11.66
CA HIS A 15 1.69 -2.83 11.30
C HIS A 15 1.45 -1.75 12.36
N ILE A 16 0.40 -1.86 13.16
CA ILE A 16 0.14 -0.97 14.29
C ILE A 16 0.99 -1.37 15.51
N LEU A 17 1.22 -2.65 15.73
CA LEU A 17 1.93 -3.19 16.88
C LEU A 17 3.27 -2.48 17.19
N PRO A 18 4.15 -2.17 16.21
CA PRO A 18 5.39 -1.44 16.46
C PRO A 18 5.18 -0.01 17.01
N THR A 19 3.99 0.56 16.81
CA THR A 19 3.67 1.91 17.26
C THR A 19 3.17 1.95 18.71
N LEU A 20 2.82 0.79 19.27
CA LEU A 20 2.33 0.65 20.64
C LEU A 20 3.51 0.60 21.61
N GLY A 21 3.64 1.62 22.41
CA GLY A 21 4.54 1.87 23.54
C GLY A 21 5.54 0.77 23.95
N GLY A 22 6.67 0.63 23.23
CA GLY A 22 7.74 -0.29 23.62
C GLY A 22 7.50 -1.78 23.33
N LEU A 23 6.33 -2.17 22.79
CA LEU A 23 6.01 -3.58 22.54
C LEU A 23 6.97 -4.21 21.52
N ARG A 24 7.30 -3.48 20.44
CA ARG A 24 8.36 -3.92 19.50
C ARG A 24 9.68 -4.17 20.21
N GLY A 25 10.10 -3.25 21.09
CA GLY A 25 11.34 -3.41 21.86
C GLY A 25 11.36 -4.69 22.68
N ARG A 26 10.27 -4.97 23.43
CA ARG A 26 10.14 -6.21 24.22
C ARG A 26 10.19 -7.48 23.38
N LEU A 27 9.61 -7.46 22.17
CA LEU A 27 9.66 -8.59 21.26
C LEU A 27 11.07 -8.78 20.70
N VAL A 28 11.73 -7.69 20.28
CA VAL A 28 13.11 -7.71 19.78
C VAL A 28 14.07 -8.22 20.85
N THR A 29 13.91 -7.88 22.13
CA THR A 29 14.75 -8.43 23.21
C THR A 29 14.58 -9.92 23.40
N ARG A 30 13.43 -10.51 23.04
CA ARG A 30 13.16 -11.95 23.16
C ARG A 30 13.63 -12.77 21.95
N VAL A 31 13.39 -12.28 20.75
CA VAL A 31 13.60 -13.05 19.49
C VAL A 31 14.73 -12.51 18.62
N GLY A 32 15.35 -11.42 19.02
CA GLY A 32 16.34 -10.70 18.22
C GLY A 32 15.71 -9.87 17.09
N GLU A 33 16.50 -8.95 16.51
CA GLU A 33 16.04 -8.08 15.43
C GLU A 33 15.68 -8.89 14.15
N ASN A 34 16.47 -9.92 13.82
CA ASN A 34 16.20 -10.78 12.66
C ASN A 34 14.98 -11.66 12.90
N GLY A 35 14.80 -12.21 14.10
CA GLY A 35 13.62 -12.97 14.48
C GLY A 35 12.36 -12.14 14.37
N TRP A 36 12.38 -10.88 14.87
CA TRP A 36 11.28 -9.95 14.71
C TRP A 36 10.95 -9.68 13.24
N LYS A 37 11.96 -9.38 12.41
CA LYS A 37 11.77 -9.13 10.96
C LYS A 37 11.14 -10.33 10.26
N SER A 38 11.60 -11.55 10.59
CA SER A 38 11.06 -12.78 10.01
C SER A 38 9.60 -13.00 10.39
N ILE A 39 9.26 -12.85 11.67
CA ILE A 39 7.88 -12.98 12.17
C ILE A 39 6.98 -11.94 11.51
N HIS A 40 7.41 -10.67 11.50
CA HIS A 40 6.67 -9.58 10.88
C HIS A 40 6.41 -9.85 9.38
N SER A 41 7.45 -10.28 8.65
CA SER A 41 7.33 -10.59 7.22
C SER A 41 6.41 -11.78 6.97
N LEU A 42 6.53 -12.86 7.75
CA LEU A 42 5.68 -14.05 7.60
C LEU A 42 4.21 -13.73 7.84
N ILE A 43 3.91 -13.00 8.91
CA ILE A 43 2.53 -12.57 9.21
C ILE A 43 2.01 -11.65 8.10
N THR A 44 2.83 -10.72 7.61
CA THR A 44 2.45 -9.81 6.53
C THR A 44 2.13 -10.56 5.23
N VAL A 45 2.98 -11.54 4.85
CA VAL A 45 2.75 -12.37 3.65
C VAL A 45 1.49 -13.21 3.82
N GLY A 46 1.29 -13.84 4.97
CA GLY A 46 0.08 -14.59 5.27
C GLY A 46 -1.19 -13.72 5.23
N ALA A 47 -1.12 -12.52 5.78
CA ALA A 47 -2.21 -11.55 5.75
C ALA A 47 -2.56 -11.12 4.31
N ILE A 48 -1.54 -10.87 3.47
CA ILE A 48 -1.74 -10.55 2.04
C ILE A 48 -2.37 -11.73 1.31
N ALA A 49 -1.89 -12.96 1.55
CA ALA A 49 -2.49 -14.16 0.94
C ALA A 49 -3.96 -14.31 1.32
N LEU A 50 -4.31 -14.12 2.60
CA LEU A 50 -5.71 -14.12 3.04
C LEU A 50 -6.54 -13.01 2.40
N MET A 51 -5.99 -11.81 2.23
CA MET A 51 -6.67 -10.71 1.53
C MET A 51 -6.92 -11.06 0.06
N VAL A 52 -5.95 -11.65 -0.65
CA VAL A 52 -6.10 -12.05 -2.05
C VAL A 52 -7.15 -13.16 -2.20
N LEU A 53 -7.09 -14.19 -1.36
CA LEU A 53 -8.10 -15.27 -1.36
C LEU A 53 -9.48 -14.74 -0.99
N GLY A 54 -9.54 -13.88 0.02
CA GLY A 54 -10.77 -13.26 0.47
C GLY A 54 -11.36 -12.29 -0.56
N TRP A 55 -10.55 -11.60 -1.33
CA TRP A 55 -10.97 -10.77 -2.45
C TRP A 55 -11.65 -11.59 -3.55
N ARG A 56 -11.03 -12.71 -3.95
CA ARG A 56 -11.57 -13.60 -5.00
C ARG A 56 -12.91 -14.24 -4.62
N GLN A 57 -13.13 -14.49 -3.33
CA GLN A 57 -14.34 -15.09 -2.77
C GLN A 57 -15.28 -14.05 -2.13
N GLY A 58 -14.91 -12.78 -2.21
CA GLY A 58 -15.61 -11.69 -1.56
C GLY A 58 -16.97 -11.36 -2.19
N SER A 59 -17.80 -10.66 -1.43
CA SER A 59 -19.09 -10.20 -1.89
C SER A 59 -18.97 -9.21 -3.04
N LEU A 60 -19.71 -9.46 -4.10
CA LEU A 60 -19.90 -8.58 -5.26
C LEU A 60 -21.08 -7.62 -5.06
N GLU A 61 -21.63 -7.56 -3.85
CA GLU A 61 -22.69 -6.62 -3.51
C GLU A 61 -22.23 -5.19 -3.80
N VAL A 62 -22.97 -4.50 -4.66
CA VAL A 62 -22.69 -3.13 -5.06
C VAL A 62 -23.23 -2.18 -4.01
N VAL A 63 -22.33 -1.44 -3.37
CA VAL A 63 -22.66 -0.45 -2.33
C VAL A 63 -22.84 0.93 -2.95
N TYR A 64 -22.06 1.26 -3.98
CA TYR A 64 -22.22 2.49 -4.77
C TYR A 64 -21.80 2.25 -6.22
N ALA A 65 -22.33 3.08 -7.13
CA ALA A 65 -21.94 3.07 -8.53
C ALA A 65 -20.73 4.00 -8.72
N PRO A 66 -19.56 3.45 -9.12
CA PRO A 66 -18.41 4.28 -9.45
C PRO A 66 -18.71 5.20 -10.63
N PRO A 67 -18.05 6.38 -10.71
CA PRO A 67 -18.23 7.26 -11.85
C PRO A 67 -17.71 6.59 -13.13
N THR A 68 -18.33 6.87 -14.28
CA THR A 68 -17.99 6.26 -15.57
C THR A 68 -16.54 6.48 -16.00
N TRP A 69 -15.95 7.60 -15.60
CA TRP A 69 -14.52 7.93 -15.83
C TRP A 69 -13.56 7.27 -14.81
N GLY A 70 -14.08 6.69 -13.71
CA GLY A 70 -13.27 6.17 -12.60
C GLY A 70 -12.25 5.13 -13.05
N ARG A 71 -12.66 4.19 -13.94
CA ARG A 71 -11.76 3.18 -14.50
C ARG A 71 -10.58 3.80 -15.25
N ASN A 72 -10.82 4.83 -16.06
CA ASN A 72 -9.76 5.53 -16.79
C ASN A 72 -8.84 6.30 -15.84
N ALA A 73 -9.40 6.90 -14.79
CA ALA A 73 -8.63 7.60 -13.77
C ALA A 73 -7.63 6.68 -13.06
N VAL A 74 -7.98 5.42 -12.79
CA VAL A 74 -7.07 4.45 -12.17
C VAL A 74 -5.80 4.27 -13.00
N PHE A 75 -5.91 4.11 -14.33
CA PHE A 75 -4.73 3.95 -15.18
C PHE A 75 -3.74 5.12 -15.04
N VAL A 76 -4.26 6.34 -14.95
CA VAL A 76 -3.43 7.54 -14.79
C VAL A 76 -2.88 7.63 -13.37
N LEU A 77 -3.71 7.41 -12.34
CA LEU A 77 -3.32 7.55 -10.94
C LEU A 77 -2.33 6.48 -10.47
N MET A 78 -2.33 5.30 -11.10
CA MET A 78 -1.37 4.25 -10.76
C MET A 78 0.08 4.61 -11.11
N LEU A 79 0.32 5.52 -12.05
CA LEU A 79 1.69 5.98 -12.36
C LEU A 79 2.34 6.71 -11.17
N PRO A 80 1.76 7.78 -10.60
CA PRO A 80 2.32 8.41 -9.41
C PRO A 80 2.33 7.47 -8.19
N VAL A 81 1.38 6.56 -8.04
CA VAL A 81 1.38 5.54 -6.97
C VAL A 81 2.64 4.69 -7.05
N LEU A 82 2.93 4.11 -8.21
CA LEU A 82 4.11 3.26 -8.40
C LEU A 82 5.40 4.07 -8.31
N TYR A 83 5.41 5.31 -8.82
CA TYR A 83 6.57 6.18 -8.68
C TYR A 83 6.91 6.47 -7.21
N LEU A 84 5.90 6.71 -6.36
CA LEU A 84 6.09 6.89 -4.92
C LEU A 84 6.66 5.64 -4.23
N LEU A 85 6.22 4.43 -4.64
CA LEU A 85 6.72 3.17 -4.09
C LEU A 85 8.16 2.87 -4.53
N ILE A 86 8.47 3.06 -5.80
CA ILE A 86 9.74 2.71 -6.43
C ILE A 86 10.79 3.78 -6.14
N GLY A 87 10.45 5.04 -6.33
CA GLY A 87 11.34 6.17 -6.13
C GLY A 87 11.90 6.27 -4.71
N ARG A 88 11.12 5.82 -3.72
CA ARG A 88 11.61 5.69 -2.34
C ARG A 88 12.83 4.76 -2.23
N ARG A 89 12.94 3.76 -3.08
CA ARG A 89 14.00 2.72 -3.05
C ARG A 89 15.20 3.06 -3.89
N ILE A 90 15.01 3.74 -5.01
CA ILE A 90 16.06 4.00 -6.02
C ILE A 90 16.87 5.26 -5.67
N GLY A 91 16.42 6.10 -4.75
CA GLY A 91 17.05 7.37 -4.42
C GLY A 91 16.54 8.48 -5.36
N THR A 92 15.48 9.14 -4.93
CA THR A 92 14.85 10.26 -5.60
C THR A 92 14.61 11.41 -4.62
N ASN A 93 14.23 12.55 -5.14
CA ASN A 93 13.95 13.73 -4.33
C ASN A 93 12.62 13.67 -3.55
N LEU A 94 11.86 12.55 -3.65
CA LEU A 94 10.56 12.37 -2.99
C LEU A 94 10.58 12.69 -1.48
N LYS A 95 11.62 12.27 -0.78
CA LYS A 95 11.75 12.51 0.68
C LYS A 95 11.93 13.99 1.05
N ARG A 96 12.22 14.85 0.09
CA ARG A 96 12.27 16.30 0.29
C ARG A 96 10.86 16.91 0.35
N TYR A 97 9.90 16.26 -0.30
CA TYR A 97 8.52 16.72 -0.40
C TYR A 97 7.61 16.08 0.65
N THR A 98 7.86 14.81 0.98
CA THR A 98 7.07 14.11 1.99
C THR A 98 7.91 13.15 2.83
N ALA A 99 7.60 13.07 4.13
CA ALA A 99 8.17 12.06 5.03
C ALA A 99 7.62 10.64 4.75
N HIS A 100 6.47 10.53 4.10
CA HIS A 100 5.68 9.31 3.98
C HIS A 100 5.36 8.87 2.55
N PRO A 101 6.36 8.72 1.63
CA PRO A 101 6.06 8.40 0.23
C PRO A 101 5.26 7.11 0.07
N MET A 102 5.58 6.06 0.87
CA MET A 102 4.90 4.77 0.81
C MET A 102 3.45 4.86 1.31
N LEU A 103 3.19 5.61 2.37
CA LEU A 103 1.83 5.76 2.90
C LEU A 103 0.96 6.59 1.95
N TRP A 104 1.53 7.61 1.33
CA TRP A 104 0.86 8.34 0.24
C TRP A 104 0.54 7.44 -0.94
N ALA A 105 1.48 6.55 -1.33
CA ALA A 105 1.22 5.59 -2.39
C ALA A 105 0.04 4.67 -2.07
N ILE A 106 -0.04 4.15 -0.83
CA ILE A 106 -1.14 3.28 -0.40
C ILE A 106 -2.46 4.05 -0.36
N ALA A 107 -2.47 5.28 0.16
CA ALA A 107 -3.68 6.11 0.21
C ALA A 107 -4.20 6.44 -1.20
N LEU A 108 -3.31 6.85 -2.12
CA LEU A 108 -3.66 7.14 -3.52
C LEU A 108 -4.09 5.88 -4.29
N TRP A 109 -3.42 4.74 -4.06
CA TRP A 109 -3.80 3.44 -4.62
C TRP A 109 -5.20 3.04 -4.20
N ALA A 110 -5.50 3.16 -2.91
CA ALA A 110 -6.81 2.86 -2.38
C ALA A 110 -7.90 3.78 -2.95
N ALA A 111 -7.65 5.08 -2.97
CA ALA A 111 -8.57 6.06 -3.54
C ALA A 111 -8.82 5.80 -5.04
N ALA A 112 -7.75 5.54 -5.82
CA ALA A 112 -7.87 5.22 -7.24
C ALA A 112 -8.73 3.97 -7.47
N HIS A 113 -8.52 2.89 -6.71
CA HIS A 113 -9.30 1.68 -6.86
C HIS A 113 -10.75 1.85 -6.43
N LEU A 114 -11.05 2.66 -5.41
CA LEU A 114 -12.42 3.01 -5.05
C LEU A 114 -13.13 3.84 -6.13
N LEU A 115 -12.42 4.61 -6.95
CA LEU A 115 -13.03 5.28 -8.10
C LEU A 115 -13.50 4.31 -9.20
N ALA A 116 -13.00 3.07 -9.21
CA ALA A 116 -13.36 2.06 -10.21
C ALA A 116 -14.17 0.89 -9.66
N ASN A 117 -14.24 0.72 -8.35
CA ASN A 117 -14.85 -0.46 -7.71
C ASN A 117 -15.74 -0.04 -6.55
N GLY A 118 -17.04 -0.29 -6.67
CA GLY A 118 -18.05 0.07 -5.67
C GLY A 118 -18.61 -1.12 -4.89
N GLU A 119 -18.02 -2.33 -5.04
CA GLU A 119 -18.46 -3.51 -4.30
C GLU A 119 -17.99 -3.48 -2.85
N LEU A 120 -18.73 -4.17 -1.99
CA LEU A 120 -18.43 -4.27 -0.55
C LEU A 120 -16.99 -4.74 -0.29
N ARG A 121 -16.50 -5.74 -1.06
CA ARG A 121 -15.12 -6.21 -0.92
C ARG A 121 -14.08 -5.12 -1.23
N ALA A 122 -14.38 -4.23 -2.19
CA ALA A 122 -13.50 -3.11 -2.54
C ALA A 122 -13.46 -2.05 -1.44
N ILE A 123 -14.62 -1.72 -0.88
CA ILE A 123 -14.70 -0.77 0.23
C ILE A 123 -13.92 -1.30 1.44
N VAL A 124 -14.06 -2.57 1.77
CA VAL A 124 -13.35 -3.18 2.89
C VAL A 124 -11.85 -3.17 2.67
N LEU A 125 -11.38 -3.65 1.51
CA LEU A 125 -9.94 -3.74 1.23
C LEU A 125 -9.30 -2.36 1.09
N PHE A 126 -9.78 -1.59 0.13
CA PHE A 126 -9.16 -0.30 -0.20
C PHE A 126 -9.47 0.76 0.87
N GLY A 127 -10.69 0.79 1.39
CA GLY A 127 -11.05 1.67 2.51
C GLY A 127 -10.24 1.37 3.77
N GLY A 128 -10.07 0.10 4.10
CA GLY A 128 -9.27 -0.33 5.26
C GLY A 128 -7.79 0.03 5.13
N LEU A 129 -7.15 -0.29 3.99
CA LEU A 129 -5.73 0.00 3.77
C LEU A 129 -5.47 1.49 3.56
N GLY A 130 -6.34 2.19 2.84
CA GLY A 130 -6.26 3.64 2.65
C GLY A 130 -6.47 4.40 3.96
N GLY A 131 -7.50 4.02 4.73
CA GLY A 131 -7.75 4.58 6.06
C GLY A 131 -6.57 4.36 7.01
N TYR A 132 -5.99 3.16 7.01
CA TYR A 132 -4.76 2.90 7.76
C TYR A 132 -3.60 3.79 7.33
N ALA A 133 -3.39 3.98 6.03
CA ALA A 133 -2.30 4.81 5.54
C ALA A 133 -2.44 6.27 6.01
N LEU A 134 -3.65 6.83 5.95
CA LEU A 134 -3.96 8.17 6.45
C LEU A 134 -3.76 8.27 7.97
N PHE A 135 -4.27 7.30 8.72
CA PHE A 135 -4.07 7.21 10.17
C PHE A 135 -2.58 7.13 10.52
N ALA A 136 -1.82 6.27 9.83
CA ALA A 136 -0.39 6.09 10.09
C ALA A 136 0.40 7.36 9.80
N MET A 137 0.06 8.13 8.76
CA MET A 137 0.67 9.43 8.48
C MET A 137 0.38 10.43 9.58
N TRP A 138 -0.89 10.55 9.97
CA TRP A 138 -1.30 11.43 11.05
C TRP A 138 -0.57 11.10 12.35
N TRP A 139 -0.56 9.81 12.74
CA TRP A 139 0.09 9.32 13.95
C TRP A 139 1.59 9.58 13.97
N GLN A 140 2.29 9.32 12.87
CA GLN A 140 3.73 9.56 12.76
C GLN A 140 4.05 11.06 12.83
N ASN A 141 3.25 11.90 12.16
CA ASN A 141 3.41 13.37 12.22
C ASN A 141 3.19 13.89 13.64
N ALA A 142 2.18 13.40 14.36
CA ALA A 142 1.94 13.75 15.77
C ALA A 142 3.11 13.36 16.70
N ARG A 143 3.94 12.39 16.29
CA ARG A 143 5.17 11.98 16.99
C ARG A 143 6.43 12.66 16.47
N GLY A 144 6.31 13.68 15.68
CA GLY A 144 7.43 14.49 15.20
C GLY A 144 8.20 13.91 14.01
N VAL A 145 7.64 12.93 13.27
CA VAL A 145 8.28 12.47 12.04
C VAL A 145 8.17 13.57 11.00
N ALA A 146 9.30 14.17 10.66
CA ALA A 146 9.41 15.25 9.68
C ALA A 146 10.10 14.80 8.39
N LYS A 147 10.07 15.67 7.38
CA LYS A 147 10.88 15.52 6.16
C LYS A 147 12.36 15.54 6.56
N THR A 148 13.08 14.47 6.26
CA THR A 148 14.46 14.30 6.77
C THR A 148 15.52 14.39 5.68
N ALA A 149 15.16 14.45 4.39
CA ALA A 149 16.14 14.42 3.33
C ALA A 149 16.60 15.82 2.94
N THR A 150 17.84 16.13 3.24
CA THR A 150 18.59 17.27 2.68
C THR A 150 19.30 16.90 1.37
N GLN A 151 19.54 15.61 1.13
CA GLN A 151 20.23 15.12 -0.05
C GLN A 151 19.41 15.37 -1.30
N THR A 152 20.06 15.92 -2.31
CA THR A 152 19.53 16.06 -3.67
C THR A 152 20.04 14.94 -4.55
N TRP A 153 19.13 14.37 -5.34
CA TRP A 153 19.46 13.35 -6.31
C TRP A 153 19.48 13.95 -7.71
N PRO A 154 20.41 13.51 -8.58
CA PRO A 154 20.49 14.01 -9.95
C PRO A 154 19.28 13.57 -10.78
N TRP A 155 18.98 14.28 -11.84
CA TRP A 155 17.90 13.98 -12.77
C TRP A 155 17.98 12.56 -13.37
N SER A 156 19.19 12.03 -13.55
CA SER A 156 19.39 10.64 -13.99
C SER A 156 18.75 9.61 -13.05
N SER A 157 18.74 9.88 -11.75
CA SER A 157 18.05 9.05 -10.76
C SER A 157 16.52 9.12 -10.91
N GLU A 158 15.99 10.30 -11.19
CA GLU A 158 14.56 10.49 -11.45
C GLU A 158 14.14 9.76 -12.74
N PHE A 159 14.89 9.91 -13.83
CA PHE A 159 14.63 9.20 -15.08
C PHE A 159 14.72 7.69 -14.92
N ARG A 160 15.70 7.17 -14.19
CA ARG A 160 15.81 5.75 -13.87
C ARG A 160 14.59 5.26 -13.08
N SER A 161 14.17 6.03 -12.08
CA SER A 161 12.98 5.71 -11.28
C SER A 161 11.72 5.70 -12.14
N ALA A 162 11.57 6.68 -13.03
CA ALA A 162 10.45 6.75 -13.98
C ALA A 162 10.44 5.55 -14.95
N ALA A 163 11.60 5.19 -15.51
CA ALA A 163 11.72 4.04 -16.41
C ALA A 163 11.35 2.72 -15.71
N VAL A 164 11.84 2.50 -14.49
CA VAL A 164 11.46 1.32 -13.68
C VAL A 164 9.98 1.35 -13.34
N THR A 165 9.44 2.53 -13.03
CA THR A 165 8.00 2.70 -12.76
C THR A 165 7.16 2.28 -13.97
N LEU A 166 7.52 2.71 -15.17
CA LEU A 166 6.80 2.35 -16.41
C LEU A 166 6.89 0.85 -16.69
N ALA A 167 8.07 0.24 -16.50
CA ALA A 167 8.24 -1.20 -16.69
C ALA A 167 7.38 -2.00 -15.67
N VAL A 168 7.40 -1.62 -14.40
CA VAL A 168 6.57 -2.26 -13.36
C VAL A 168 5.09 -2.03 -13.65
N TYR A 169 4.70 -0.82 -14.07
CA TYR A 169 3.32 -0.51 -14.45
C TYR A 169 2.83 -1.42 -15.57
N ALA A 170 3.58 -1.53 -16.68
CA ALA A 170 3.23 -2.42 -17.79
C ALA A 170 3.09 -3.87 -17.34
N THR A 171 4.02 -4.36 -16.51
CA THR A 171 3.97 -5.71 -15.96
C THR A 171 2.72 -5.93 -15.10
N LEU A 172 2.39 -4.97 -14.23
CA LEU A 172 1.21 -5.07 -13.36
C LEU A 172 -0.09 -4.99 -14.16
N VAL A 173 -0.17 -4.17 -15.19
CA VAL A 173 -1.32 -4.11 -16.10
C VAL A 173 -1.50 -5.46 -16.80
N ALA A 174 -0.42 -6.05 -17.34
CA ALA A 174 -0.47 -7.36 -17.99
C ALA A 174 -0.85 -8.50 -17.01
N ALA A 175 -0.35 -8.45 -15.78
CA ALA A 175 -0.59 -9.48 -14.76
C ALA A 175 -1.87 -9.25 -13.93
N HIS A 176 -2.56 -8.12 -14.10
CA HIS A 176 -3.64 -7.70 -13.20
C HIS A 176 -4.75 -8.75 -13.09
N GLY A 177 -5.19 -9.31 -14.22
CA GLY A 177 -6.24 -10.33 -14.23
C GLY A 177 -5.86 -11.59 -13.44
N TRP A 178 -4.58 -11.97 -13.47
CA TRP A 178 -4.09 -13.13 -12.73
C TRP A 178 -4.03 -12.85 -11.22
N ILE A 179 -3.64 -11.64 -10.83
CA ILE A 179 -3.52 -11.23 -9.43
C ILE A 179 -4.91 -11.03 -8.81
N SER A 180 -5.76 -10.22 -9.44
CA SER A 180 -7.04 -9.78 -8.89
C SER A 180 -8.23 -10.65 -9.30
N GLY A 181 -8.12 -11.41 -10.38
CA GLY A 181 -9.26 -12.08 -11.02
C GLY A 181 -10.17 -11.13 -11.81
N VAL A 182 -9.78 -9.87 -12.00
CA VAL A 182 -10.55 -8.85 -12.74
C VAL A 182 -9.79 -8.46 -14.00
N ALA A 183 -10.40 -8.70 -15.18
CA ALA A 183 -9.82 -8.28 -16.45
C ALA A 183 -9.86 -6.76 -16.60
N LEU A 184 -8.76 -6.19 -17.12
CA LEU A 184 -8.68 -4.76 -17.40
C LEU A 184 -9.15 -4.41 -18.82
N PHE A 185 -9.12 -5.38 -19.73
CA PHE A 185 -9.51 -5.25 -21.15
C PHE A 185 -10.47 -6.34 -21.53
#